data_676c93ce499d9a1cef97bb2f0857004a
#
_entry.id   676c93ce499d9a1cef97bb2f0857004a
#
_cell.length_a   1.000
_cell.length_b   1.000
_cell.length_c   1.000
_cell.angle_alpha   90.00
_cell.angle_beta   90.00
_cell.angle_gamma   90.00
#
_symmetry.space_group_name_H-M   'P 1'
#
loop_
_entity.id
_entity.type
_entity.pdbx_description
1 polymer ?
#
loop_
_entity_poly.entity_id
_entity_poly.type
_entity_poly.pdbx_seq_one_letter_code
_entity_poly.pdbx_strand_id
1 'polypeptide(L)'
;MDVKKEREKRGMSQAQLAELAGISATVLSRVENFDVVPQAKTMFKIKQAFGEPTNAQNPYCLVEDLETGEMFQYDRGFMMGWTSLARVACSSSRNEPFAQKGDSLFFDKNQTDPRTEGYYLFRFEKDWAMFYSHPDIQAGDRVWLSCLNPTIDNMGWFEAADLEVVGALVHIGRNVQQKQNTF
;
A
#
# COMPACT_ATOMS: atom_id res chain seq x y z
N MET A 1 -10.63 10.47 7.58
CA MET A 1 -11.60 10.58 8.72
C MET A 1 -11.21 11.77 9.56
N ASP A 2 -12.13 12.67 9.83
CA ASP A 2 -11.94 13.77 10.78
C ASP A 2 -12.24 13.25 12.20
N VAL A 3 -11.17 13.02 12.97
CA VAL A 3 -11.25 12.41 14.30
C VAL A 3 -12.03 13.27 15.27
N LYS A 4 -11.82 14.61 15.24
CA LYS A 4 -12.49 15.56 16.10
C LYS A 4 -14.00 15.56 15.88
N LYS A 5 -14.41 15.67 14.62
CA LYS A 5 -15.81 15.67 14.23
C LYS A 5 -16.52 14.36 14.61
N GLU A 6 -15.86 13.22 14.43
CA GLU A 6 -16.43 11.93 14.78
C GLU A 6 -16.53 11.75 16.31
N ARG A 7 -15.57 12.24 17.09
CA ARG A 7 -15.62 12.24 18.56
C ARG A 7 -16.78 13.10 19.07
N GLU A 8 -16.91 14.32 18.54
CA GLU A 8 -17.97 15.26 18.96
C GLU A 8 -19.37 14.73 18.63
N LYS A 9 -19.54 14.11 17.47
CA LYS A 9 -20.78 13.42 17.09
C LYS A 9 -21.20 12.35 18.08
N ARG A 10 -20.24 11.71 18.74
CA ARG A 10 -20.46 10.66 19.75
C ARG A 10 -20.52 11.22 21.18
N GLY A 11 -20.47 12.54 21.36
CA GLY A 11 -20.52 13.18 22.66
C GLY A 11 -19.33 12.91 23.58
N MET A 12 -18.20 12.47 23.03
CA MET A 12 -17.01 12.14 23.81
C MET A 12 -16.12 13.36 24.04
N SER A 13 -15.53 13.48 25.25
CA SER A 13 -14.43 14.41 25.47
C SER A 13 -13.11 13.89 24.88
N GLN A 14 -12.13 14.76 24.66
CA GLN A 14 -10.78 14.34 24.23
C GLN A 14 -10.15 13.34 25.23
N ALA A 15 -10.32 13.58 26.54
CA ALA A 15 -9.79 12.70 27.56
C ALA A 15 -10.39 11.29 27.48
N GLN A 16 -11.71 11.20 27.32
CA GLN A 16 -12.40 9.91 27.16
C GLN A 16 -11.92 9.16 25.91
N LEU A 17 -11.81 9.83 24.76
CA LEU A 17 -11.31 9.17 23.57
C LEU A 17 -9.85 8.74 23.70
N ALA A 18 -9.00 9.56 24.30
CA ALA A 18 -7.59 9.22 24.53
C ALA A 18 -7.44 7.99 25.43
N GLU A 19 -8.22 7.93 26.50
CA GLU A 19 -8.27 6.78 27.43
C GLU A 19 -8.74 5.50 26.72
N LEU A 20 -9.87 5.57 26.00
CA LEU A 20 -10.42 4.44 25.26
C LEU A 20 -9.46 3.94 24.17
N ALA A 21 -8.77 4.85 23.51
CA ALA A 21 -7.79 4.52 22.46
C ALA A 21 -6.42 4.08 23.03
N GLY A 22 -6.19 4.20 24.34
CA GLY A 22 -4.90 3.91 24.96
C GLY A 22 -3.75 4.74 24.38
N ILE A 23 -4.00 6.04 24.17
CA ILE A 23 -3.03 7.04 23.70
C ILE A 23 -3.02 8.25 24.65
N SER A 24 -1.97 9.08 24.62
CA SER A 24 -1.97 10.29 25.43
C SER A 24 -2.89 11.36 24.84
N ALA A 25 -3.48 12.19 25.73
CA ALA A 25 -4.32 13.32 25.31
C ALA A 25 -3.56 14.30 24.40
N THR A 26 -2.27 14.48 24.62
CA THR A 26 -1.39 15.30 23.76
C THR A 26 -1.30 14.75 22.34
N VAL A 27 -1.16 13.44 22.18
CA VAL A 27 -1.13 12.79 20.86
C VAL A 27 -2.47 12.97 20.16
N LEU A 28 -3.59 12.73 20.88
CA LEU A 28 -4.92 12.92 20.32
C LEU A 28 -5.17 14.36 19.89
N SER A 29 -4.80 15.35 20.73
CA SER A 29 -4.95 16.77 20.41
C SER A 29 -4.22 17.14 19.12
N ARG A 30 -2.97 16.67 18.95
CA ARG A 30 -2.19 16.92 17.72
C ARG A 30 -2.83 16.28 16.48
N VAL A 31 -3.41 15.10 16.62
CA VAL A 31 -4.14 14.43 15.53
C VAL A 31 -5.40 15.20 15.15
N GLU A 32 -6.17 15.67 16.14
CA GLU A 32 -7.41 16.42 15.92
C GLU A 32 -7.18 17.82 15.32
N ASN A 33 -6.04 18.44 15.63
CA ASN A 33 -5.67 19.76 15.08
C ASN A 33 -4.90 19.67 13.77
N PHE A 34 -4.73 18.48 13.21
CA PHE A 34 -3.97 18.22 11.97
C PHE A 34 -2.49 18.65 12.06
N ASP A 35 -1.95 18.82 13.26
CA ASP A 35 -0.54 19.19 13.47
C ASP A 35 0.43 18.06 13.07
N VAL A 36 -0.08 16.83 12.97
CA VAL A 36 0.68 15.64 12.60
C VAL A 36 -0.18 14.70 11.76
N VAL A 37 0.45 14.03 10.81
CA VAL A 37 -0.14 12.85 10.16
C VAL A 37 -0.01 11.69 11.15
N PRO A 38 -1.12 11.15 11.67
CA PRO A 38 -1.06 10.10 12.67
C PRO A 38 -0.49 8.81 12.05
N GLN A 39 0.36 8.14 12.81
CA GLN A 39 0.82 6.80 12.41
C GLN A 39 -0.37 5.83 12.30
N ALA A 40 -0.28 4.86 11.41
CA ALA A 40 -1.32 3.85 11.19
C ALA A 40 -1.76 3.16 12.50
N LYS A 41 -0.82 2.84 13.38
CA LYS A 41 -1.08 2.28 14.72
C LYS A 41 -1.93 3.19 15.60
N THR A 42 -1.70 4.50 15.56
CA THR A 42 -2.46 5.49 16.33
C THR A 42 -3.88 5.61 15.78
N MET A 43 -4.02 5.69 14.46
CA MET A 43 -5.35 5.73 13.81
C MET A 43 -6.15 4.45 14.05
N PHE A 44 -5.49 3.29 14.05
CA PHE A 44 -6.12 2.02 14.39
C PHE A 44 -6.74 2.04 15.81
N LYS A 45 -5.97 2.48 16.81
CA LYS A 45 -6.44 2.59 18.19
C LYS A 45 -7.64 3.55 18.33
N ILE A 46 -7.60 4.69 17.62
CA ILE A 46 -8.69 5.65 17.59
C ILE A 46 -9.95 5.05 16.96
N LYS A 47 -9.83 4.36 15.83
CA LYS A 47 -10.95 3.67 15.18
C LYS A 47 -11.55 2.58 16.07
N GLN A 48 -10.71 1.82 16.76
CA GLN A 48 -11.15 0.82 17.74
C GLN A 48 -11.94 1.47 18.89
N ALA A 49 -11.48 2.59 19.39
CA ALA A 49 -12.17 3.34 20.46
C ALA A 49 -13.54 3.87 20.01
N PHE A 50 -13.72 4.13 18.73
CA PHE A 50 -15.01 4.49 18.14
C PHE A 50 -15.93 3.29 17.91
N GLY A 51 -15.51 2.06 18.22
CA GLY A 51 -16.30 0.86 17.94
C GLY A 51 -16.49 0.64 16.44
N GLU A 52 -15.73 1.34 15.60
CA GLU A 52 -15.70 0.98 14.19
C GLU A 52 -15.24 -0.48 14.11
N PRO A 53 -15.86 -1.29 13.23
CA PRO A 53 -15.40 -2.65 13.02
C PRO A 53 -13.97 -2.56 12.47
N THR A 54 -13.04 -2.36 13.39
CA THR A 54 -11.67 -2.68 13.11
C THR A 54 -11.71 -4.17 12.90
N ASN A 55 -11.22 -4.64 11.78
CA ASN A 55 -11.02 -6.07 11.57
C ASN A 55 -10.00 -6.64 12.61
N ALA A 56 -9.99 -6.09 13.83
CA ALA A 56 -9.10 -6.45 14.92
C ALA A 56 -9.33 -7.89 15.42
N GLN A 57 -10.46 -8.48 15.08
CA GLN A 57 -10.74 -9.88 15.36
C GLN A 57 -10.07 -10.83 14.37
N ASN A 58 -9.67 -10.34 13.19
CA ASN A 58 -8.91 -11.14 12.26
C ASN A 58 -7.46 -10.66 12.23
N PRO A 59 -6.50 -11.39 12.82
CA PRO A 59 -5.09 -11.05 12.79
C PRO A 59 -4.48 -11.13 11.38
N TYR A 60 -5.26 -11.62 10.42
CA TYR A 60 -4.82 -11.80 9.04
C TYR A 60 -5.50 -10.79 8.12
N CYS A 61 -4.80 -10.38 7.08
CA CYS A 61 -5.38 -9.75 5.90
C CYS A 61 -5.40 -10.76 4.73
N LEU A 62 -6.39 -10.61 3.88
CA LEU A 62 -6.47 -11.40 2.64
C LEU A 62 -5.78 -10.63 1.53
N VAL A 63 -4.90 -11.31 0.82
CA VAL A 63 -4.16 -10.79 -0.33
C VAL A 63 -4.50 -11.64 -1.53
N GLU A 64 -5.00 -11.02 -2.58
CA GLU A 64 -5.32 -11.68 -3.83
C GLU A 64 -4.04 -11.93 -4.63
N ASP A 65 -3.79 -13.17 -5.01
CA ASP A 65 -2.76 -13.50 -6.00
C ASP A 65 -3.33 -13.30 -7.39
N LEU A 66 -2.78 -12.36 -8.14
CA LEU A 66 -3.31 -11.98 -9.45
C LEU A 66 -3.04 -13.02 -10.53
N GLU A 67 -2.10 -13.94 -10.34
CA GLU A 67 -1.77 -14.99 -11.31
C GLU A 67 -2.72 -16.18 -11.16
N THR A 68 -3.06 -16.54 -9.92
CA THR A 68 -3.89 -17.72 -9.63
C THR A 68 -5.33 -17.39 -9.28
N GLY A 69 -5.60 -16.14 -8.87
CA GLY A 69 -6.88 -15.71 -8.32
C GLY A 69 -7.12 -16.21 -6.89
N GLU A 70 -6.14 -16.86 -6.27
CA GLU A 70 -6.25 -17.38 -4.92
C GLU A 70 -6.08 -16.27 -3.88
N MET A 71 -6.73 -16.48 -2.71
CA MET A 71 -6.61 -15.57 -1.58
C MET A 71 -5.67 -16.15 -0.54
N PHE A 72 -4.59 -15.45 -0.25
CA PHE A 72 -3.63 -15.83 0.78
C PHE A 72 -3.85 -15.03 2.07
N GLN A 73 -3.60 -15.66 3.20
CA GLN A 73 -3.65 -15.01 4.50
C GLN A 73 -2.25 -14.56 4.93
N TYR A 74 -2.12 -13.28 5.24
CA TYR A 74 -0.91 -12.70 5.79
C TYR A 74 -1.19 -12.05 7.14
N ASP A 75 -0.19 -12.08 8.04
CA ASP A 75 -0.28 -11.37 9.31
C ASP A 75 -0.48 -9.88 9.07
N ARG A 76 -1.52 -9.33 9.69
CA ARG A 76 -1.90 -7.92 9.50
C ARG A 76 -0.84 -6.96 10.05
N GLY A 77 -0.12 -7.34 11.08
CA GLY A 77 0.99 -6.56 11.63
C GLY A 77 2.13 -6.43 10.62
N PHE A 78 2.40 -7.50 9.89
CA PHE A 78 3.40 -7.49 8.81
C PHE A 78 2.96 -6.60 7.64
N MET A 79 1.67 -6.60 7.31
CA MET A 79 1.09 -5.81 6.21
C MET A 79 0.77 -4.35 6.59
N MET A 80 1.24 -3.86 7.73
CA MET A 80 1.23 -2.45 8.14
C MET A 80 -0.13 -1.74 7.99
N GLY A 81 -1.23 -2.48 8.05
CA GLY A 81 -2.59 -1.92 8.05
C GLY A 81 -3.22 -1.67 6.69
N TRP A 82 -2.61 -2.08 5.58
CA TRP A 82 -3.26 -2.09 4.27
C TRP A 82 -4.48 -3.01 4.25
N THR A 83 -5.52 -2.59 3.55
CA THR A 83 -6.82 -3.27 3.58
C THR A 83 -7.20 -3.93 2.26
N SER A 84 -6.58 -3.55 1.17
CA SER A 84 -6.89 -4.08 -0.16
C SER A 84 -5.60 -4.33 -0.93
N LEU A 85 -5.05 -5.53 -0.76
CA LEU A 85 -3.77 -5.89 -1.35
C LEU A 85 -3.95 -6.93 -2.46
N ALA A 86 -3.13 -6.76 -3.49
CA ALA A 86 -2.86 -7.77 -4.49
C ALA A 86 -1.39 -8.20 -4.43
N ARG A 87 -1.12 -9.42 -4.83
CA ARG A 87 0.22 -9.99 -4.94
C ARG A 87 0.44 -10.50 -6.35
N VAL A 88 1.68 -10.34 -6.84
CA VAL A 88 2.16 -11.00 -8.05
C VAL A 88 3.60 -11.49 -7.83
N ALA A 89 3.97 -12.59 -8.44
CA ALA A 89 5.38 -13.00 -8.43
C ALA A 89 6.18 -12.17 -9.45
N CYS A 90 7.36 -11.72 -9.05
CA CYS A 90 8.27 -11.05 -9.97
C CYS A 90 8.79 -12.06 -10.99
N SER A 91 8.30 -12.02 -12.21
CA SER A 91 8.67 -12.95 -13.29
C SER A 91 9.76 -12.40 -14.21
N SER A 92 10.08 -11.12 -14.11
CA SER A 92 10.95 -10.41 -15.05
C SER A 92 12.14 -9.75 -14.36
N SER A 93 13.22 -9.55 -15.11
CA SER A 93 14.41 -8.81 -14.65
C SER A 93 14.32 -7.29 -14.85
N ARG A 94 13.17 -6.78 -15.32
CA ARG A 94 13.00 -5.33 -15.65
C ARG A 94 13.29 -4.39 -14.50
N ASN A 95 13.09 -4.87 -13.27
CA ASN A 95 13.24 -4.04 -12.08
C ASN A 95 14.41 -4.49 -11.19
N GLU A 96 15.34 -5.31 -11.71
CA GLU A 96 16.58 -5.62 -11.01
C GLU A 96 17.49 -4.36 -10.92
N PRO A 97 18.19 -4.21 -9.81
CA PRO A 97 18.30 -5.10 -8.65
C PRO A 97 17.21 -4.89 -7.57
N PHE A 98 16.26 -3.99 -7.80
CA PHE A 98 15.24 -3.60 -6.84
C PHE A 98 14.26 -4.75 -6.52
N ALA A 99 13.73 -5.40 -7.56
CA ALA A 99 12.93 -6.60 -7.46
C ALA A 99 13.55 -7.70 -8.34
N GLN A 100 13.79 -8.86 -7.74
CA GLN A 100 14.43 -9.99 -8.41
C GLN A 100 13.39 -11.05 -8.79
N LYS A 101 13.72 -11.85 -9.80
CA LYS A 101 12.86 -12.95 -10.21
C LYS A 101 12.59 -13.89 -9.02
N GLY A 102 11.32 -14.16 -8.75
CA GLY A 102 10.85 -14.98 -7.63
C GLY A 102 10.47 -14.18 -6.39
N ASP A 103 10.76 -12.88 -6.33
CA ASP A 103 10.24 -12.02 -5.26
C ASP A 103 8.71 -11.94 -5.33
N SER A 104 8.06 -11.80 -4.18
CA SER A 104 6.64 -11.50 -4.10
C SER A 104 6.45 -9.99 -4.01
N LEU A 105 5.73 -9.41 -4.96
CA LEU A 105 5.43 -7.99 -5.02
C LEU A 105 4.00 -7.76 -4.52
N PHE A 106 3.83 -6.84 -3.58
CA PHE A 106 2.53 -6.52 -2.97
C PHE A 106 2.12 -5.11 -3.35
N PHE A 107 0.89 -4.96 -3.82
CA PHE A 107 0.35 -3.70 -4.32
C PHE A 107 -0.93 -3.32 -3.59
N ASP A 108 -1.05 -2.04 -3.19
CA ASP A 108 -2.28 -1.49 -2.64
C ASP A 108 -3.24 -1.11 -3.78
N LYS A 109 -4.33 -1.86 -3.90
CA LYS A 109 -5.38 -1.64 -4.91
C LYS A 109 -6.18 -0.35 -4.70
N ASN A 110 -6.01 0.33 -3.57
CA ASN A 110 -6.64 1.64 -3.34
C ASN A 110 -5.80 2.80 -3.92
N GLN A 111 -4.57 2.54 -4.33
CA GLN A 111 -3.65 3.54 -4.89
C GLN A 111 -3.43 3.25 -6.37
N THR A 112 -4.29 3.77 -7.21
CA THR A 112 -4.30 3.51 -8.67
C THR A 112 -4.04 4.75 -9.51
N ASP A 113 -3.66 5.88 -8.90
CA ASP A 113 -3.35 7.09 -9.64
C ASP A 113 -1.86 7.19 -9.98
N PRO A 114 -1.45 6.91 -11.23
CA PRO A 114 -0.05 6.92 -11.64
C PRO A 114 0.54 8.33 -11.75
N ARG A 115 -0.26 9.37 -11.57
CA ARG A 115 0.21 10.77 -11.47
C ARG A 115 0.88 11.07 -10.13
N THR A 116 0.77 10.14 -9.18
CA THR A 116 1.62 10.16 -7.99
C THR A 116 2.90 9.39 -8.28
N GLU A 117 4.05 9.99 -7.98
CA GLU A 117 5.35 9.37 -8.20
C GLU A 117 5.48 8.06 -7.40
N GLY A 118 5.87 6.95 -8.07
CA GLY A 118 6.01 5.66 -7.41
C GLY A 118 6.03 4.47 -8.35
N TYR A 119 6.17 3.28 -7.76
CA TYR A 119 6.09 2.02 -8.49
C TYR A 119 4.65 1.54 -8.54
N TYR A 120 4.19 1.20 -9.74
CA TYR A 120 2.84 0.70 -9.98
C TYR A 120 2.86 -0.58 -10.79
N LEU A 121 1.90 -1.45 -10.51
CA LEU A 121 1.58 -2.58 -11.36
C LEU A 121 0.56 -2.14 -12.40
N PHE A 122 0.91 -2.33 -13.64
CA PHE A 122 0.05 -2.06 -14.79
C PHE A 122 -0.38 -3.37 -15.44
N ARG A 123 -1.59 -3.37 -15.98
CA ARG A 123 -2.10 -4.46 -16.80
C ARG A 123 -1.96 -4.11 -18.28
N PHE A 124 -1.36 -5.00 -19.04
CA PHE A 124 -1.23 -4.90 -20.49
C PHE A 124 -1.82 -6.16 -21.11
N GLU A 125 -3.03 -6.08 -21.64
CA GLU A 125 -3.78 -7.21 -22.19
C GLU A 125 -3.89 -8.40 -21.21
N LYS A 126 -2.95 -9.36 -21.30
CA LYS A 126 -2.91 -10.56 -20.45
C LYS A 126 -1.76 -10.60 -19.47
N ASP A 127 -0.86 -9.63 -19.57
CA ASP A 127 0.36 -9.59 -18.78
C ASP A 127 0.35 -8.45 -17.74
N TRP A 128 1.17 -8.62 -16.72
CA TRP A 128 1.40 -7.63 -15.70
C TRP A 128 2.82 -7.08 -15.81
N ALA A 129 2.97 -5.80 -15.69
CA ALA A 129 4.30 -5.20 -15.63
C ALA A 129 4.37 -4.10 -14.58
N MET A 130 5.44 -4.11 -13.78
CA MET A 130 5.74 -3.07 -12.82
C MET A 130 6.66 -2.04 -13.45
N PHE A 131 6.26 -0.76 -13.38
CA PHE A 131 7.04 0.38 -13.79
C PHE A 131 7.06 1.46 -12.71
N TYR A 132 8.11 2.24 -12.73
CA TYR A 132 8.14 3.50 -11.99
C TYR A 132 7.44 4.57 -12.82
N SER A 133 6.50 5.27 -12.20
CA SER A 133 5.78 6.37 -12.83
C SER A 133 6.36 7.70 -12.38
N HIS A 134 6.74 8.52 -13.36
CA HIS A 134 7.16 9.89 -13.17
C HIS A 134 6.06 10.82 -13.70
N PRO A 135 5.36 11.55 -12.85
CA PRO A 135 4.38 12.52 -13.29
C PRO A 135 5.05 13.70 -13.99
N ASP A 136 4.48 14.14 -15.08
CA ASP A 136 4.91 15.39 -15.69
C ASP A 136 4.09 16.56 -15.15
N ILE A 137 4.66 17.35 -14.27
CA ILE A 137 4.01 18.51 -13.66
C ILE A 137 3.60 19.56 -14.73
N GLN A 138 4.23 19.56 -15.89
CA GLN A 138 3.95 20.51 -16.97
C GLN A 138 2.98 19.98 -18.03
N ALA A 139 2.92 18.67 -18.20
CA ALA A 139 2.11 18.00 -19.22
C ALA A 139 0.73 17.51 -18.74
N GLY A 140 0.33 17.85 -17.51
CA GLY A 140 -1.03 17.58 -17.00
C GLY A 140 -1.27 16.10 -16.71
N ASP A 141 -1.96 15.38 -17.60
CA ASP A 141 -2.38 13.99 -17.36
C ASP A 141 -1.40 12.94 -17.90
N ARG A 142 -0.19 13.34 -18.32
CA ARG A 142 0.81 12.42 -18.84
C ARG A 142 1.78 11.95 -17.78
N VAL A 143 2.21 10.70 -17.92
CA VAL A 143 3.21 10.07 -17.05
C VAL A 143 4.29 9.41 -17.90
N TRP A 144 5.53 9.47 -17.42
CA TRP A 144 6.64 8.72 -17.99
C TRP A 144 6.80 7.41 -17.23
N LEU A 145 6.73 6.29 -17.94
CA LEU A 145 6.97 4.98 -17.35
C LEU A 145 8.42 4.53 -17.63
N SER A 146 9.10 4.14 -16.57
CA SER A 146 10.46 3.63 -16.64
C SER A 146 10.63 2.33 -15.86
N CYS A 147 11.56 1.48 -16.28
CA CYS A 147 12.04 0.35 -15.50
C CYS A 147 13.41 0.66 -14.88
N LEU A 148 13.72 -0.02 -13.78
CA LEU A 148 14.98 0.22 -13.05
C LEU A 148 16.19 -0.41 -13.71
N ASN A 149 15.99 -1.45 -14.48
CA ASN A 149 17.09 -2.09 -15.18
C ASN A 149 17.56 -1.22 -16.36
N PRO A 150 18.75 -0.62 -16.29
CA PRO A 150 19.22 0.31 -17.31
C PRO A 150 19.53 -0.35 -18.66
N THR A 151 19.56 -1.70 -18.71
CA THR A 151 19.80 -2.46 -19.94
C THR A 151 18.52 -2.73 -20.71
N ILE A 152 17.36 -2.37 -20.16
CA ILE A 152 16.05 -2.56 -20.79
C ILE A 152 15.50 -1.17 -21.15
N ASP A 153 14.98 -1.03 -22.35
CA ASP A 153 14.42 0.22 -22.84
C ASP A 153 13.25 0.68 -21.95
N ASN A 154 13.25 1.97 -21.67
CA ASN A 154 12.14 2.62 -20.98
C ASN A 154 10.89 2.62 -21.88
N MET A 155 9.72 2.56 -21.25
CA MET A 155 8.45 2.52 -21.99
C MET A 155 8.17 3.83 -22.74
N GLY A 156 8.21 4.97 -22.07
CA GLY A 156 7.92 6.28 -22.64
C GLY A 156 6.78 7.02 -21.96
N TRP A 157 6.21 7.99 -22.70
CA TRP A 157 5.10 8.82 -22.26
C TRP A 157 3.76 8.17 -22.56
N PHE A 158 2.85 8.20 -21.58
CA PHE A 158 1.48 7.69 -21.66
C PHE A 158 0.50 8.70 -21.09
N GLU A 159 -0.71 8.75 -21.62
CA GLU A 159 -1.83 9.39 -20.95
C GLU A 159 -2.24 8.54 -19.75
N ALA A 160 -2.34 9.14 -18.57
CA ALA A 160 -2.67 8.39 -17.34
C ALA A 160 -4.04 7.69 -17.44
N ALA A 161 -4.97 8.28 -18.18
CA ALA A 161 -6.30 7.73 -18.40
C ALA A 161 -6.33 6.45 -19.26
N ASP A 162 -5.28 6.22 -20.07
CA ASP A 162 -5.18 5.04 -20.95
C ASP A 162 -4.51 3.86 -20.24
N LEU A 163 -4.04 4.05 -19.02
CA LEU A 163 -3.34 3.02 -18.27
C LEU A 163 -4.28 2.26 -17.32
N GLU A 164 -4.30 0.94 -17.45
CA GLU A 164 -4.97 0.08 -16.47
C GLU A 164 -4.03 -0.15 -15.27
N VAL A 165 -4.20 0.64 -14.22
CA VAL A 165 -3.38 0.57 -13.00
C VAL A 165 -4.04 -0.36 -12.00
N VAL A 166 -3.32 -1.38 -11.54
CA VAL A 166 -3.80 -2.33 -10.54
C VAL A 166 -3.60 -1.80 -9.12
N GLY A 167 -2.46 -1.17 -8.86
CA GLY A 167 -2.14 -0.61 -7.56
C GLY A 167 -0.70 -0.15 -7.45
N ALA A 168 -0.42 0.61 -6.38
CA ALA A 168 0.92 1.05 -6.04
C ALA A 168 1.67 -0.03 -5.25
N LEU A 169 2.97 -0.20 -5.53
CA LEU A 169 3.84 -1.12 -4.79
C LEU A 169 4.01 -0.65 -3.35
N VAL A 170 3.75 -1.52 -2.40
CA VAL A 170 3.86 -1.23 -0.97
C VAL A 170 4.85 -2.11 -0.24
N HIS A 171 5.14 -3.31 -0.77
CA HIS A 171 6.08 -4.23 -0.16
C HIS A 171 6.68 -5.21 -1.17
N ILE A 172 7.93 -5.61 -0.91
CA ILE A 172 8.62 -6.69 -1.64
C ILE A 172 9.02 -7.76 -0.64
N GLY A 173 8.40 -8.92 -0.76
CA GLY A 173 8.78 -10.12 -0.03
C GLY A 173 9.84 -10.89 -0.80
N ARG A 174 11.07 -10.88 -0.31
CA ARG A 174 12.15 -11.65 -0.94
C ARG A 174 12.01 -13.13 -0.64
N ASN A 175 12.06 -13.92 -1.69
CA ASN A 175 12.14 -15.37 -1.56
C ASN A 175 13.58 -15.76 -1.20
N VAL A 176 13.87 -15.84 0.09
CA VAL A 176 15.14 -16.39 0.57
C VAL A 176 15.06 -17.89 0.31
N GLN A 177 15.48 -18.35 -0.87
CA GLN A 177 15.74 -19.75 -1.09
C GLN A 177 16.78 -20.15 -0.05
N GLN A 178 16.37 -20.88 0.98
CA GLN A 178 17.30 -21.61 1.81
C GLN A 178 18.08 -22.53 0.87
N LYS A 179 19.33 -22.20 0.60
CA LYS A 179 20.28 -23.19 0.07
C LYS A 179 20.26 -24.33 1.06
N GLN A 180 19.54 -25.39 0.71
CA GLN A 180 19.71 -26.68 1.38
C GLN A 180 21.16 -27.05 1.13
N ASN A 181 22.00 -26.83 2.14
CA ASN A 181 23.30 -27.43 2.20
C ASN A 181 23.05 -28.94 2.31
N THR A 182 23.11 -29.62 1.20
CA THR A 182 23.28 -31.06 1.14
C THR A 182 24.71 -31.33 1.64
N PHE A 183 24.81 -31.77 2.88
CA PHE A 183 26.02 -32.39 3.42
C PHE A 183 26.13 -33.83 2.92
#